data_ba91202d37955de79b7670f60720dba7
#
_entry.id   ba91202d37955de79b7670f60720dba7
#
_cell.length_a   1.000
_cell.length_b   1.000
_cell.length_c   1.000
_cell.angle_alpha   90.00
_cell.angle_beta   90.00
_cell.angle_gamma   90.00
#
_symmetry.space_group_name_H-M   'P 1'
#
loop_
_entity.id
_entity.type
_entity.pdbx_description
1 polymer ?
#
loop_
_entity_poly.entity_id
_entity_poly.type
_entity_poly.pdbx_seq_one_letter_code
_entity_poly.pdbx_strand_id
1 'polypeptide(L)'
;MEGFPGIKRYQDYCRMAVMRDGYILLNPLTGHRAHIYDAEELQETRSKMQEPGFWEYYQNARKRNPQDEIIQEVRHYMQRKAASEKQSINYIIQNRGAMCFKLSSIKLFNWIVDHKLIDKVKMCVPAHDEFNLECPVAIKEQVGKVLIDCMVAGGKPFCPNVFLGADIDINDHWVH
;
A
#
# COMPACT_ATOMS: atom_id res chain seq x y z
N MET A 1 23.93 -9.53 2.66
CA MET A 1 22.49 -9.84 2.91
C MET A 1 22.02 -10.81 1.83
N GLU A 2 22.19 -12.10 2.06
CA GLU A 2 21.84 -13.18 1.11
C GLU A 2 20.45 -13.81 1.41
N GLY A 3 19.67 -13.24 2.33
CA GLY A 3 18.54 -13.96 2.90
C GLY A 3 17.28 -14.13 2.02
N PHE A 4 16.93 -13.17 1.16
CA PHE A 4 15.64 -13.17 0.46
C PHE A 4 15.72 -12.57 -0.95
N PRO A 5 16.11 -13.34 -1.96
CA PRO A 5 16.28 -12.83 -3.33
C PRO A 5 14.95 -12.34 -3.96
N GLY A 6 13.80 -12.83 -3.46
CA GLY A 6 12.49 -12.37 -3.88
C GLY A 6 12.20 -10.91 -3.50
N ILE A 7 12.66 -10.47 -2.33
CA ILE A 7 12.48 -9.08 -1.88
C ILE A 7 13.22 -8.13 -2.81
N LYS A 8 14.46 -8.45 -3.16
CA LYS A 8 15.25 -7.61 -4.07
C LYS A 8 14.57 -7.52 -5.44
N ARG A 9 14.15 -8.65 -6.02
CA ARG A 9 13.44 -8.66 -7.32
C ARG A 9 12.18 -7.82 -7.30
N TYR A 10 11.40 -7.91 -6.22
CA TYR A 10 10.20 -7.09 -6.02
C TYR A 10 10.52 -5.61 -5.96
N GLN A 11 11.52 -5.20 -5.18
CA GLN A 11 11.94 -3.80 -5.08
C GLN A 11 12.44 -3.26 -6.42
N ASP A 12 13.24 -4.04 -7.14
CA ASP A 12 13.75 -3.65 -8.46
C ASP A 12 12.62 -3.50 -9.48
N TYR A 13 11.62 -4.39 -9.46
CA TYR A 13 10.40 -4.24 -10.26
C TYR A 13 9.68 -2.92 -9.96
N CYS A 14 9.44 -2.61 -8.69
CA CYS A 14 8.77 -1.37 -8.29
C CYS A 14 9.54 -0.12 -8.74
N ARG A 15 10.86 -0.10 -8.56
CA ARG A 15 11.72 1.02 -9.00
C ARG A 15 11.69 1.21 -10.51
N MET A 16 11.75 0.12 -11.26
CA MET A 16 11.69 0.18 -12.73
C MET A 16 10.33 0.70 -13.21
N ALA A 17 9.23 0.27 -12.60
CA ALA A 17 7.88 0.70 -12.96
C ALA A 17 7.69 2.21 -12.79
N VAL A 18 8.25 2.82 -11.73
CA VAL A 18 8.22 4.29 -11.53
C VAL A 18 8.81 5.02 -12.74
N MET A 19 9.99 4.60 -13.19
CA MET A 19 10.74 5.31 -14.23
C MET A 19 10.29 4.95 -15.65
N ARG A 20 9.66 3.80 -15.86
CA ARG A 20 9.21 3.32 -17.17
C ARG A 20 7.77 3.69 -17.44
N ASP A 21 6.87 3.41 -16.47
CA ASP A 21 5.44 3.41 -16.67
C ASP A 21 4.75 4.62 -15.98
N GLY A 22 5.38 5.23 -14.98
CA GLY A 22 4.80 6.29 -14.17
C GLY A 22 3.67 5.83 -13.25
N TYR A 23 3.48 4.53 -13.12
CA TYR A 23 2.50 3.92 -12.21
C TYR A 23 2.98 2.54 -11.74
N ILE A 24 2.37 2.05 -10.66
CA ILE A 24 2.53 0.68 -10.19
C ILE A 24 1.22 -0.09 -10.39
N LEU A 25 1.30 -1.29 -10.97
CA LEU A 25 0.14 -2.14 -11.15
C LEU A 25 -0.22 -2.83 -9.83
N LEU A 26 -1.35 -2.46 -9.25
CA LEU A 26 -1.81 -2.98 -7.96
C LEU A 26 -2.53 -4.32 -8.10
N ASN A 27 -3.31 -4.47 -9.15
CA ASN A 27 -4.04 -5.71 -9.45
C ASN A 27 -4.00 -6.01 -10.95
N PRO A 28 -3.26 -7.05 -11.38
CA PRO A 28 -3.14 -7.41 -12.79
C PRO A 28 -4.47 -7.83 -13.45
N LEU A 29 -5.38 -8.43 -12.68
CA LEU A 29 -6.66 -8.94 -13.20
C LEU A 29 -7.64 -7.81 -13.54
N THR A 30 -7.64 -6.74 -12.75
CA THR A 30 -8.55 -5.61 -12.93
C THR A 30 -7.90 -4.41 -13.60
N GLY A 31 -6.58 -4.44 -13.79
CA GLY A 31 -5.81 -3.30 -14.29
C GLY A 31 -5.70 -2.14 -13.30
N HIS A 32 -6.07 -2.34 -12.03
CA HIS A 32 -6.00 -1.29 -11.01
C HIS A 32 -4.56 -0.82 -10.79
N ARG A 33 -4.34 0.49 -10.85
CA ARG A 33 -3.03 1.14 -10.83
C ARG A 33 -2.96 2.20 -9.75
N ALA A 34 -1.76 2.42 -9.21
CA ALA A 34 -1.44 3.62 -8.45
C ALA A 34 -0.46 4.47 -9.27
N HIS A 35 -0.87 5.67 -9.61
CA HIS A 35 -0.02 6.62 -10.33
C HIS A 35 1.01 7.22 -9.39
N ILE A 36 2.20 7.47 -9.92
CA ILE A 36 3.28 8.16 -9.23
C ILE A 36 3.24 9.61 -9.69
N TYR A 37 2.88 10.51 -8.81
CA TYR A 37 2.63 11.92 -9.14
C TYR A 37 3.83 12.63 -9.78
N ASP A 38 5.05 12.26 -9.36
CA ASP A 38 6.28 12.90 -9.84
C ASP A 38 6.91 12.18 -11.05
N ALA A 39 6.26 11.15 -11.61
CA ALA A 39 6.88 10.29 -12.60
C ALA A 39 7.24 11.03 -13.89
N GLU A 40 6.37 11.91 -14.37
CA GLU A 40 6.60 12.69 -15.59
C GLU A 40 7.80 13.62 -15.43
N GLU A 41 7.83 14.42 -14.36
CA GLU A 41 8.95 15.30 -14.04
C GLU A 41 10.26 14.55 -13.85
N LEU A 42 10.21 13.37 -13.20
CA LEU A 42 11.38 12.51 -13.03
C LEU A 42 11.89 11.98 -14.37
N GLN A 43 11.01 11.63 -15.30
CA GLN A 43 11.37 11.17 -16.64
C GLN A 43 11.98 12.30 -17.46
N GLU A 44 11.42 13.50 -17.42
CA GLU A 44 11.93 14.69 -18.10
C GLU A 44 13.32 15.06 -17.58
N THR A 45 13.49 15.18 -16.27
CA THR A 45 14.78 15.51 -15.65
C THR A 45 15.82 14.44 -15.96
N ARG A 46 15.45 13.16 -15.92
CA ARG A 46 16.33 12.07 -16.33
C ARG A 46 16.78 12.20 -17.78
N SER A 47 15.89 12.56 -18.67
CA SER A 47 16.20 12.75 -20.09
C SER A 47 17.21 13.87 -20.30
N LYS A 48 17.03 15.02 -19.62
CA LYS A 48 18.01 16.12 -19.61
C LYS A 48 19.38 15.65 -19.09
N MET A 49 19.40 14.86 -18.01
CA MET A 49 20.67 14.34 -17.43
C MET A 49 21.41 13.37 -18.35
N GLN A 50 20.73 12.82 -19.39
CA GLN A 50 21.33 11.94 -20.40
C GLN A 50 21.86 12.71 -21.62
N GLU A 51 21.61 14.01 -21.72
CA GLU A 51 22.11 14.83 -22.82
C GLU A 51 23.64 14.91 -22.81
N PRO A 52 24.27 14.94 -23.98
CA PRO A 52 25.73 15.08 -24.10
C PRO A 52 26.21 16.37 -23.40
N GLY A 53 27.24 16.26 -22.57
CA GLY A 53 27.84 17.40 -21.89
C GLY A 53 27.16 17.76 -20.53
N PHE A 54 25.99 17.21 -20.21
CA PHE A 54 25.29 17.50 -18.94
C PHE A 54 26.19 17.29 -17.72
N TRP A 55 26.81 16.13 -17.60
CA TRP A 55 27.63 15.79 -16.45
C TRP A 55 28.95 16.57 -16.38
N GLU A 56 29.49 16.96 -17.52
CA GLU A 56 30.66 17.85 -17.56
C GLU A 56 30.28 19.25 -17.04
N TYR A 57 29.14 19.79 -17.52
CA TYR A 57 28.60 21.04 -17.01
C TYR A 57 28.34 20.97 -15.50
N TYR A 58 27.65 19.92 -15.02
CA TYR A 58 27.38 19.72 -13.60
C TYR A 58 28.67 19.70 -12.76
N GLN A 59 29.70 18.97 -13.19
CA GLN A 59 30.97 18.90 -12.47
C GLN A 59 31.67 20.26 -12.41
N ASN A 60 31.62 21.05 -13.48
CA ASN A 60 32.17 22.39 -13.54
C ASN A 60 31.38 23.38 -12.66
N ALA A 61 30.05 23.32 -12.70
CA ALA A 61 29.19 24.12 -11.84
C ALA A 61 29.45 23.84 -10.36
N ARG A 62 29.55 22.57 -9.97
CA ARG A 62 29.81 22.14 -8.60
C ARG A 62 31.13 22.69 -8.04
N LYS A 63 32.16 22.86 -8.89
CA LYS A 63 33.45 23.43 -8.47
C LYS A 63 33.40 24.94 -8.33
N ARG A 64 32.57 25.64 -9.12
CA ARG A 64 32.49 27.11 -9.15
C ARG A 64 31.49 27.64 -8.13
N ASN A 65 30.32 27.09 -8.07
CA ASN A 65 29.22 27.55 -7.24
C ASN A 65 28.36 26.38 -6.75
N PRO A 66 28.49 25.93 -5.49
CA PRO A 66 27.68 24.86 -4.93
C PRO A 66 26.16 25.15 -4.87
N GLN A 67 25.76 26.39 -5.07
CA GLN A 67 24.35 26.85 -5.10
C GLN A 67 23.81 27.01 -6.53
N ASP A 68 24.58 26.59 -7.53
CA ASP A 68 24.14 26.61 -8.92
C ASP A 68 22.82 25.85 -9.12
N GLU A 69 21.97 26.36 -9.99
CA GLU A 69 20.64 25.82 -10.24
C GLU A 69 20.68 24.34 -10.67
N ILE A 70 21.63 23.98 -11.52
CA ILE A 70 21.80 22.59 -11.99
C ILE A 70 22.08 21.62 -10.83
N ILE A 71 22.79 22.07 -9.78
CA ILE A 71 23.09 21.25 -8.61
C ILE A 71 21.86 21.06 -7.77
N GLN A 72 21.03 22.10 -7.62
CA GLN A 72 19.76 22.00 -6.94
C GLN A 72 18.77 21.12 -7.68
N GLU A 73 18.71 21.21 -9.02
CA GLU A 73 17.88 20.36 -9.87
C GLU A 73 18.26 18.88 -9.70
N VAL A 74 19.55 18.53 -9.80
CA VAL A 74 20.01 17.15 -9.61
C VAL A 74 19.71 16.65 -8.19
N ARG A 75 19.92 17.48 -7.18
CA ARG A 75 19.62 17.11 -5.78
C ARG A 75 18.13 16.84 -5.59
N HIS A 76 17.27 17.72 -6.12
CA HIS A 76 15.83 17.58 -6.06
C HIS A 76 15.37 16.31 -6.78
N TYR A 77 15.86 16.07 -7.99
CA TYR A 77 15.63 14.83 -8.71
C TYR A 77 15.96 13.59 -7.88
N MET A 78 17.16 13.54 -7.27
CA MET A 78 17.57 12.38 -6.47
C MET A 78 16.68 12.16 -5.25
N GLN A 79 16.25 13.23 -4.57
CA GLN A 79 15.35 13.14 -3.42
C GLN A 79 13.97 12.64 -3.84
N ARG A 80 13.38 13.22 -4.89
CA ARG A 80 12.04 12.82 -5.38
C ARG A 80 12.06 11.41 -5.94
N LYS A 81 13.08 11.03 -6.69
CA LYS A 81 13.27 9.67 -7.18
C LYS A 81 13.28 8.66 -6.03
N ALA A 82 14.07 8.90 -4.99
CA ALA A 82 14.13 8.02 -3.83
C ALA A 82 12.78 7.92 -3.09
N ALA A 83 12.06 9.03 -2.95
CA ALA A 83 10.72 9.06 -2.36
C ALA A 83 9.70 8.26 -3.19
N SER A 84 9.67 8.46 -4.51
CA SER A 84 8.77 7.76 -5.43
C SER A 84 9.06 6.26 -5.49
N GLU A 85 10.32 5.85 -5.48
CA GLU A 85 10.73 4.45 -5.42
C GLU A 85 10.26 3.79 -4.11
N LYS A 86 10.41 4.48 -2.97
CA LYS A 86 9.93 3.99 -1.67
C LYS A 86 8.40 3.88 -1.64
N GLN A 87 7.71 4.88 -2.17
CA GLN A 87 6.27 4.92 -2.25
C GLN A 87 5.72 3.77 -3.12
N SER A 88 6.34 3.50 -4.27
CA SER A 88 5.92 2.43 -5.18
C SER A 88 6.02 1.05 -4.53
N ILE A 89 7.05 0.80 -3.73
CA ILE A 89 7.22 -0.45 -2.96
C ILE A 89 6.07 -0.62 -1.97
N ASN A 90 5.71 0.45 -1.27
CA ASN A 90 4.66 0.42 -0.25
C ASN A 90 3.25 0.30 -0.86
N TYR A 91 2.98 0.86 -2.03
CA TYR A 91 1.65 0.86 -2.64
C TYR A 91 1.06 -0.53 -2.82
N ILE A 92 1.84 -1.50 -3.31
CA ILE A 92 1.35 -2.86 -3.48
C ILE A 92 1.02 -3.49 -2.12
N ILE A 93 1.88 -3.31 -1.13
CA ILE A 93 1.70 -3.90 0.21
C ILE A 93 0.46 -3.30 0.88
N GLN A 94 0.36 -1.97 0.92
CA GLN A 94 -0.79 -1.27 1.51
C GLN A 94 -2.10 -1.58 0.79
N ASN A 95 -2.07 -1.65 -0.55
CA ASN A 95 -3.25 -2.02 -1.32
C ASN A 95 -3.71 -3.45 -1.00
N ARG A 96 -2.79 -4.40 -0.82
CA ARG A 96 -3.15 -5.78 -0.45
C ARG A 96 -3.84 -5.81 0.91
N GLY A 97 -3.33 -5.10 1.91
CA GLY A 97 -3.99 -4.96 3.21
C GLY A 97 -5.39 -4.36 3.08
N ALA A 98 -5.53 -3.25 2.34
CA ALA A 98 -6.83 -2.62 2.09
C ALA A 98 -7.82 -3.55 1.37
N MET A 99 -7.36 -4.36 0.43
CA MET A 99 -8.21 -5.32 -0.28
C MET A 99 -8.64 -6.49 0.61
N CYS A 100 -7.76 -7.00 1.47
CA CYS A 100 -8.11 -7.98 2.50
C CYS A 100 -9.24 -7.43 3.39
N PHE A 101 -9.06 -6.22 3.90
CA PHE A 101 -10.03 -5.57 4.76
C PHE A 101 -11.38 -5.34 4.06
N LYS A 102 -11.39 -4.82 2.83
CA LYS A 102 -12.62 -4.62 2.04
C LYS A 102 -13.38 -5.92 1.81
N LEU A 103 -12.68 -7.00 1.47
CA LEU A 103 -13.33 -8.28 1.24
C LEU A 103 -13.88 -8.89 2.54
N SER A 104 -13.17 -8.70 3.64
CA SER A 104 -13.65 -9.06 4.99
C SER A 104 -14.92 -8.29 5.35
N SER A 105 -14.94 -6.97 5.11
CA SER A 105 -16.11 -6.12 5.33
C SER A 105 -17.34 -6.60 4.55
N ILE A 106 -17.15 -6.92 3.26
CA ILE A 106 -18.23 -7.40 2.40
C ILE A 106 -18.77 -8.75 2.92
N LYS A 107 -17.90 -9.67 3.31
CA LYS A 107 -18.31 -10.98 3.84
C LYS A 107 -19.10 -10.83 5.15
N LEU A 108 -18.61 -9.99 6.07
CA LEU A 108 -19.27 -9.71 7.32
C LEU A 108 -20.63 -9.04 7.11
N PHE A 109 -20.70 -8.02 6.26
CA PHE A 109 -21.94 -7.33 5.94
C PHE A 109 -22.98 -8.27 5.34
N ASN A 110 -22.60 -9.11 4.38
CA ASN A 110 -23.50 -10.10 3.79
C ASN A 110 -24.02 -11.07 4.86
N TRP A 111 -23.15 -11.56 5.75
CA TRP A 111 -23.58 -12.43 6.83
C TRP A 111 -24.59 -11.73 7.75
N ILE A 112 -24.38 -10.46 8.11
CA ILE A 112 -25.31 -9.66 8.91
C ILE A 112 -26.69 -9.56 8.22
N VAL A 113 -26.71 -9.30 6.91
CA VAL A 113 -27.94 -9.18 6.12
C VAL A 113 -28.66 -10.54 6.03
N ASP A 114 -27.93 -11.60 5.68
CA ASP A 114 -28.50 -12.94 5.50
C ASP A 114 -29.14 -13.50 6.78
N HIS A 115 -28.59 -13.12 7.94
CA HIS A 115 -29.10 -13.51 9.26
C HIS A 115 -30.11 -12.51 9.84
N LYS A 116 -30.52 -11.48 9.08
CA LYS A 116 -31.47 -10.44 9.50
C LYS A 116 -31.04 -9.72 10.79
N LEU A 117 -29.74 -9.45 10.90
CA LEU A 117 -29.13 -8.83 12.08
C LEU A 117 -28.80 -7.34 11.87
N ILE A 118 -29.22 -6.73 10.76
CA ILE A 118 -28.84 -5.36 10.37
C ILE A 118 -29.20 -4.30 11.45
N ASP A 119 -30.28 -4.53 12.20
CA ASP A 119 -30.69 -3.66 13.29
C ASP A 119 -30.00 -3.96 14.62
N LYS A 120 -29.32 -5.10 14.73
CA LYS A 120 -28.72 -5.60 15.97
C LYS A 120 -27.19 -5.55 15.97
N VAL A 121 -26.55 -5.76 14.81
CA VAL A 121 -25.11 -5.74 14.67
C VAL A 121 -24.71 -4.52 13.86
N LYS A 122 -23.92 -3.64 14.44
CA LYS A 122 -23.45 -2.41 13.80
C LYS A 122 -21.94 -2.49 13.56
N MET A 123 -21.54 -2.22 12.34
CA MET A 123 -20.14 -2.00 12.00
C MET A 123 -19.84 -0.52 12.27
N CYS A 124 -19.14 -0.22 13.37
CA CYS A 124 -18.99 1.15 13.85
C CYS A 124 -17.81 1.88 13.19
N VAL A 125 -16.60 1.46 13.52
CA VAL A 125 -15.38 2.13 13.04
C VAL A 125 -14.41 1.11 12.49
N PRO A 126 -14.09 1.18 11.20
CA PRO A 126 -12.93 0.49 10.66
C PRO A 126 -11.67 1.31 10.94
N ALA A 127 -10.71 0.72 11.62
CA ALA A 127 -9.44 1.36 11.92
C ALA A 127 -8.28 0.45 11.51
N HIS A 128 -7.51 0.85 10.48
CA HIS A 128 -6.37 0.09 9.95
C HIS A 128 -6.73 -1.35 9.56
N ASP A 129 -6.50 -2.30 10.44
CA ASP A 129 -6.75 -3.74 10.31
C ASP A 129 -7.74 -4.26 11.37
N GLU A 130 -8.43 -3.36 12.08
CA GLU A 130 -9.42 -3.65 13.12
C GLU A 130 -10.85 -3.39 12.64
N PHE A 131 -11.76 -4.24 13.10
CA PHE A 131 -13.20 -4.03 13.02
C PHE A 131 -13.77 -3.79 14.41
N ASN A 132 -14.44 -2.66 14.60
CA ASN A 132 -15.20 -2.38 15.79
C ASN A 132 -16.68 -2.62 15.50
N LEU A 133 -17.28 -3.54 16.25
CA LEU A 133 -18.68 -3.93 16.11
C LEU A 133 -19.43 -3.70 17.42
N GLU A 134 -20.67 -3.25 17.32
CA GLU A 134 -21.63 -3.30 18.42
C GLU A 134 -22.65 -4.39 18.16
N CYS A 135 -22.93 -5.21 19.16
CA CYS A 135 -23.95 -6.24 19.08
C CYS A 135 -24.56 -6.54 20.47
N PRO A 136 -25.76 -7.12 20.51
CA PRO A 136 -26.38 -7.58 21.79
C PRO A 136 -25.50 -8.63 22.46
N VAL A 137 -25.39 -8.56 23.78
CA VAL A 137 -24.60 -9.48 24.62
C VAL A 137 -24.93 -10.95 24.36
N ALA A 138 -26.22 -11.25 24.09
CA ALA A 138 -26.67 -12.63 23.84
C ALA A 138 -26.06 -13.30 22.60
N ILE A 139 -25.51 -12.53 21.64
CA ILE A 139 -24.95 -13.06 20.39
C ILE A 139 -23.48 -12.69 20.20
N LYS A 140 -22.84 -12.08 21.18
CA LYS A 140 -21.48 -11.55 21.07
C LYS A 140 -20.45 -12.60 20.64
N GLU A 141 -20.49 -13.80 21.20
CA GLU A 141 -19.59 -14.90 20.87
C GLU A 141 -19.78 -15.39 19.41
N GLN A 142 -21.04 -15.47 18.96
CA GLN A 142 -21.35 -15.83 17.59
C GLN A 142 -20.82 -14.79 16.60
N VAL A 143 -21.09 -13.51 16.89
CA VAL A 143 -20.64 -12.39 16.06
C VAL A 143 -19.12 -12.34 16.01
N GLY A 144 -18.46 -12.51 17.15
CA GLY A 144 -17.02 -12.53 17.26
C GLY A 144 -16.37 -13.65 16.43
N LYS A 145 -16.89 -14.87 16.52
CA LYS A 145 -16.41 -15.99 15.71
C LYS A 145 -16.56 -15.71 14.21
N VAL A 146 -17.71 -15.20 13.79
CA VAL A 146 -17.95 -14.87 12.39
C VAL A 146 -17.05 -13.76 11.90
N LEU A 147 -16.76 -12.76 12.75
CA LEU A 147 -15.82 -11.70 12.42
C LEU A 147 -14.43 -12.28 12.11
N ILE A 148 -13.90 -13.15 12.97
CA ILE A 148 -12.62 -13.86 12.74
C ILE A 148 -12.66 -14.62 11.41
N ASP A 149 -13.71 -15.43 11.19
CA ASP A 149 -13.85 -16.22 9.98
C ASP A 149 -13.90 -15.33 8.72
N CYS A 150 -14.60 -14.20 8.78
CA CYS A 150 -14.67 -13.23 7.67
C CYS A 150 -13.33 -12.55 7.41
N MET A 151 -12.56 -12.20 8.44
CA MET A 151 -11.24 -11.60 8.30
C MET A 151 -10.25 -12.56 7.66
N VAL A 152 -10.19 -13.79 8.13
CA VAL A 152 -9.34 -14.84 7.55
C VAL A 152 -9.75 -15.15 6.11
N ALA A 153 -11.06 -15.34 5.85
CA ALA A 153 -11.56 -15.62 4.51
C ALA A 153 -11.41 -14.44 3.54
N GLY A 154 -11.41 -13.20 4.04
CA GLY A 154 -11.16 -11.99 3.24
C GLY A 154 -9.71 -11.85 2.80
N GLY A 155 -8.78 -12.27 3.64
CA GLY A 155 -7.34 -12.23 3.34
C GLY A 155 -6.85 -13.37 2.44
N LYS A 156 -7.50 -14.52 2.49
CA LYS A 156 -7.08 -15.75 1.79
C LYS A 156 -6.80 -15.59 0.29
N PRO A 157 -7.61 -14.88 -0.52
CA PRO A 157 -7.35 -14.68 -1.94
C PRO A 157 -6.06 -13.90 -2.23
N PHE A 158 -5.61 -13.07 -1.28
CA PHE A 158 -4.42 -12.21 -1.43
C PHE A 158 -3.16 -12.83 -0.84
N CYS A 159 -3.33 -13.74 0.11
CA CYS A 159 -2.25 -14.42 0.83
C CYS A 159 -2.49 -15.95 0.86
N PRO A 160 -2.57 -16.64 -0.30
CA PRO A 160 -2.99 -18.04 -0.37
C PRO A 160 -2.02 -19.01 0.33
N ASN A 161 -0.75 -18.66 0.42
CA ASN A 161 0.33 -19.50 0.95
C ASN A 161 0.77 -19.09 2.37
N VAL A 162 0.04 -18.15 3.00
CA VAL A 162 0.36 -17.66 4.34
C VAL A 162 -0.78 -18.03 5.27
N PHE A 163 -0.43 -18.44 6.49
CA PHE A 163 -1.41 -18.58 7.56
C PHE A 163 -1.85 -17.17 7.98
N LEU A 164 -3.17 -16.96 7.98
CA LEU A 164 -3.79 -15.73 8.44
C LEU A 164 -4.56 -16.02 9.72
N GLY A 165 -4.32 -15.23 10.75
CA GLY A 165 -5.06 -15.24 12.00
C GLY A 165 -5.73 -13.90 12.24
N ALA A 166 -6.73 -13.89 13.10
CA ALA A 166 -7.34 -12.70 13.67
C ALA A 166 -7.68 -13.01 15.13
N ASP A 167 -7.46 -12.04 15.98
CA ASP A 167 -7.82 -12.11 17.41
C ASP A 167 -9.07 -11.27 17.66
N ILE A 168 -9.74 -11.50 18.78
CA ILE A 168 -10.93 -10.77 19.17
C ILE A 168 -10.90 -10.42 20.64
N ASP A 169 -11.24 -9.18 20.95
CA ASP A 169 -11.55 -8.70 22.29
C ASP A 169 -13.04 -8.38 22.40
N ILE A 170 -13.68 -8.86 23.46
CA ILE A 170 -15.09 -8.64 23.73
C ILE A 170 -15.20 -7.85 25.03
N ASN A 171 -15.59 -6.59 24.91
CA ASN A 171 -15.70 -5.65 26.02
C ASN A 171 -17.05 -4.91 25.97
N ASP A 172 -17.38 -4.17 27.00
CA ASP A 172 -18.56 -3.28 27.07
C ASP A 172 -18.26 -1.87 26.52
N HIS A 173 -17.02 -1.61 26.19
CA HIS A 173 -16.56 -0.37 25.57
C HIS A 173 -15.35 -0.66 24.67
N TRP A 174 -15.06 0.27 23.77
CA TRP A 174 -13.87 0.15 22.91
C TRP A 174 -12.59 0.30 23.75
N VAL A 175 -11.74 -0.72 23.67
CA VAL A 175 -10.39 -0.75 24.27
C VAL A 175 -9.38 -0.67 23.13
N HIS A 176 -8.44 0.25 23.24
CA HIS A 176 -7.38 0.44 22.23
C HIS A 176 -6.01 0.23 22.89
#